data_01d94d32bde750092dd0e98a9ce92e5a
#
_entry.id   01d94d32bde750092dd0e98a9ce92e5a
#
_cell.length_a   1.000
_cell.length_b   1.000
_cell.length_c   1.000
_cell.angle_alpha   90.00
_cell.angle_beta   90.00
_cell.angle_gamma   90.00
#
_symmetry.space_group_name_H-M   'P 1'
#
loop_
_entity.id
_entity.type
_entity.pdbx_description
1 polymer ?
#
loop_
_entity_poly.entity_id
_entity_poly.type
_entity_poly.pdbx_seq_one_letter_code
_entity_poly.pdbx_strand_id
1 'polypeptide(L)'
;MQIANPVLPGFNADPSMIRVGDTYYIANSTFEWFPGVRLHESKDMVHWNLLPSPLSRISQLDMRGNPSSGGIWAPDLSYVDGKFWLIYTDVKVVNGAFKDCTNYLVTAEDIRGPWSEPVRVNGVGFDASLFHDDDGRKYLVQQTWDFREYHHGFDGITLTEFDVETMKLKPETERTIWRGTDVKLTEGPHLYKINGYYYLFAAEGGTVYTHQEVVARSRSLDALSFEGMPSNPFITNFDTPRSYLQKQGHGALVDTPSGEWYYASLCGRPWHHDNESFTDPRGWCTLGRETSIQKVEWTEDGWPYVVGGHGGQRYVDRPKDAIETEAPADHSQHDDFMSDTLDLNWNTLRVPFDKNMGKVGGGALELRGQGSLCNLFDLSLVARRWQAFNFDATVKVEFDPKNYRQMAGLTNYYDDLCWSWVFVTWDEQRQCRVIEVAQNDFNNYTSFLRDKAPVVPDDVKTVWLRTKVRKQWYSYEYSFDGTTWTDLGLKLDAKILSDDYIVRQYGGFFTGAFVGMAVVDLSGYDRVAKFGEFDYRELPDNE
;
A
#
# COMPACT_ATOMS: atom_id res chain seq x y z
N MET A 1 7.22 -13.97 23.58
CA MET A 1 7.52 -13.49 22.22
C MET A 1 7.04 -12.06 22.15
N GLN A 2 7.70 -11.21 21.38
CA GLN A 2 7.32 -9.80 21.20
C GLN A 2 6.83 -9.56 19.76
N ILE A 3 5.97 -8.59 19.60
CA ILE A 3 5.62 -8.00 18.31
C ILE A 3 6.85 -7.23 17.84
N ALA A 4 7.36 -7.55 16.65
CA ALA A 4 8.47 -6.85 16.00
C ALA A 4 7.92 -5.93 14.91
N ASN A 5 8.03 -4.62 15.11
CA ASN A 5 7.53 -3.62 14.17
C ASN A 5 8.53 -3.31 13.03
N PRO A 6 8.06 -3.11 11.79
CA PRO A 6 6.67 -3.20 11.36
C PRO A 6 6.17 -4.66 11.30
N VAL A 7 4.89 -4.87 11.64
CA VAL A 7 4.26 -6.20 11.56
C VAL A 7 3.89 -6.60 10.15
N LEU A 8 3.65 -5.63 9.28
CA LEU A 8 3.41 -5.81 7.85
C LEU A 8 4.45 -4.99 7.08
N PRO A 9 5.61 -5.59 6.75
CA PRO A 9 6.66 -4.91 5.99
C PRO A 9 6.27 -4.71 4.52
N GLY A 10 6.86 -3.68 3.91
CA GLY A 10 6.51 -3.23 2.57
C GLY A 10 5.21 -2.41 2.58
N PHE A 11 4.77 -1.96 1.42
CA PHE A 11 3.60 -1.11 1.28
C PHE A 11 2.32 -1.75 1.86
N ASN A 12 1.95 -1.36 3.08
CA ASN A 12 0.75 -1.71 3.82
C ASN A 12 0.34 -0.49 4.68
N ALA A 13 -0.20 0.54 4.03
CA ALA A 13 -0.54 1.83 4.63
C ALA A 13 -1.93 1.85 5.25
N ASP A 14 -2.19 2.86 6.09
CA ASP A 14 -3.50 3.24 6.60
C ASP A 14 -4.28 2.04 7.21
N PRO A 15 -3.75 1.39 8.26
CA PRO A 15 -4.36 0.17 8.79
C PRO A 15 -5.64 0.46 9.56
N SER A 16 -6.75 -0.18 9.16
CA SER A 16 -7.94 -0.37 9.99
C SER A 16 -7.88 -1.75 10.63
N MET A 17 -7.77 -1.81 11.94
CA MET A 17 -7.62 -3.06 12.69
C MET A 17 -8.86 -3.34 13.55
N ILE A 18 -9.42 -4.53 13.43
CA ILE A 18 -10.53 -5.01 14.25
C ILE A 18 -10.24 -6.39 14.86
N ARG A 19 -11.03 -6.78 15.85
CA ARG A 19 -11.06 -8.12 16.42
C ARG A 19 -12.46 -8.75 16.28
N VAL A 20 -12.48 -10.01 15.88
CA VAL A 20 -13.69 -10.84 15.89
C VAL A 20 -13.36 -12.15 16.62
N GLY A 21 -13.93 -12.33 17.82
CA GLY A 21 -13.57 -13.45 18.68
C GLY A 21 -12.10 -13.38 19.13
N ASP A 22 -11.32 -14.38 18.75
CA ASP A 22 -9.89 -14.50 19.04
C ASP A 22 -8.99 -14.11 17.87
N THR A 23 -9.56 -13.58 16.80
CA THR A 23 -8.84 -13.26 15.56
C THR A 23 -8.86 -11.77 15.28
N TYR A 24 -7.69 -11.23 14.96
CA TYR A 24 -7.46 -9.85 14.55
C TYR A 24 -7.39 -9.76 13.04
N TYR A 25 -7.96 -8.71 12.47
CA TYR A 25 -7.94 -8.43 11.04
C TYR A 25 -7.43 -7.02 10.80
N ILE A 26 -6.60 -6.86 9.77
CA ILE A 26 -6.13 -5.55 9.28
C ILE A 26 -6.52 -5.39 7.83
N ALA A 27 -7.14 -4.25 7.50
CA ALA A 27 -7.38 -3.79 6.15
C ALA A 27 -6.44 -2.62 5.84
N ASN A 28 -5.78 -2.65 4.67
CA ASN A 28 -4.85 -1.61 4.23
C ASN A 28 -5.23 -1.02 2.88
N SER A 29 -4.85 0.24 2.65
CA SER A 29 -4.93 0.92 1.36
C SER A 29 -4.12 0.20 0.28
N THR A 30 -4.62 0.24 -0.95
CA THR A 30 -3.90 -0.31 -2.11
C THR A 30 -3.69 0.71 -3.22
N PHE A 31 -4.29 1.88 -3.11
CA PHE A 31 -4.23 2.95 -4.11
C PHE A 31 -4.55 2.42 -5.50
N GLU A 32 -3.71 2.66 -6.49
CA GLU A 32 -3.89 2.18 -7.87
C GLU A 32 -3.60 0.68 -8.08
N TRP A 33 -3.12 -0.02 -7.04
CA TRP A 33 -2.82 -1.45 -7.14
C TRP A 33 -4.06 -2.32 -6.94
N PHE A 34 -4.24 -3.27 -7.85
CA PHE A 34 -5.33 -4.23 -7.86
C PHE A 34 -4.83 -5.64 -7.46
N PRO A 35 -5.59 -6.44 -6.72
CA PRO A 35 -6.94 -6.20 -6.20
C PRO A 35 -6.97 -5.16 -5.07
N GLY A 36 -8.14 -4.53 -4.90
CA GLY A 36 -8.32 -3.44 -3.95
C GLY A 36 -8.57 -3.91 -2.51
N VAL A 37 -7.96 -3.20 -1.58
CA VAL A 37 -7.88 -3.47 -0.15
C VAL A 37 -7.11 -4.75 0.16
N ARG A 38 -6.02 -4.62 0.87
CA ARG A 38 -5.23 -5.77 1.33
C ARG A 38 -5.70 -6.17 2.72
N LEU A 39 -6.04 -7.44 2.90
CA LEU A 39 -6.51 -7.99 4.17
C LEU A 39 -5.49 -8.95 4.77
N HIS A 40 -5.31 -8.86 6.09
CA HIS A 40 -4.51 -9.79 6.87
C HIS A 40 -5.26 -10.28 8.10
N GLU A 41 -4.95 -11.49 8.56
CA GLU A 41 -5.45 -12.04 9.82
C GLU A 41 -4.32 -12.51 10.73
N SER A 42 -4.55 -12.42 12.05
CA SER A 42 -3.62 -12.91 13.08
C SER A 42 -4.39 -13.34 14.32
N LYS A 43 -3.83 -14.28 15.10
CA LYS A 43 -4.32 -14.64 16.43
C LYS A 43 -3.37 -14.21 17.56
N ASP A 44 -2.24 -13.62 17.21
CA ASP A 44 -1.20 -13.27 18.18
C ASP A 44 -0.61 -11.86 17.99
N MET A 45 -1.05 -11.13 16.95
CA MET A 45 -0.50 -9.84 16.51
C MET A 45 0.99 -9.87 16.10
N VAL A 46 1.60 -11.06 16.05
CA VAL A 46 3.00 -11.27 15.64
C VAL A 46 3.05 -11.81 14.22
N HIS A 47 2.26 -12.84 13.97
CA HIS A 47 2.22 -13.56 12.70
C HIS A 47 0.94 -13.22 11.95
N TRP A 48 1.10 -12.69 10.74
CA TRP A 48 0.00 -12.20 9.91
C TRP A 48 -0.08 -12.97 8.61
N ASN A 49 -1.24 -13.52 8.32
CA ASN A 49 -1.52 -14.23 7.08
C ASN A 49 -2.30 -13.33 6.13
N LEU A 50 -1.87 -13.29 4.88
CA LEU A 50 -2.57 -12.58 3.82
C LEU A 50 -3.86 -13.32 3.43
N LEU A 51 -4.94 -12.58 3.31
CA LEU A 51 -6.26 -13.06 2.89
C LEU A 51 -6.60 -12.61 1.47
N PRO A 52 -7.56 -13.28 0.80
CA PRO A 52 -8.12 -12.77 -0.44
C PRO A 52 -8.67 -11.34 -0.28
N SER A 53 -8.34 -10.49 -1.23
CA SER A 53 -8.79 -9.08 -1.23
C SER A 53 -10.29 -8.98 -1.52
N PRO A 54 -11.02 -8.07 -0.84
CA PRO A 54 -12.47 -7.91 -0.98
C PRO A 54 -12.89 -7.35 -2.33
N LEU A 55 -12.05 -6.51 -2.95
CA LEU A 55 -12.36 -5.85 -4.21
C LEU A 55 -11.56 -6.51 -5.35
N SER A 56 -12.03 -7.65 -5.80
CA SER A 56 -11.33 -8.50 -6.78
C SER A 56 -11.99 -8.54 -8.17
N ARG A 57 -13.10 -7.84 -8.35
CA ARG A 57 -13.86 -7.82 -9.60
C ARG A 57 -13.92 -6.40 -10.20
N ILE A 58 -13.89 -6.31 -11.53
CA ILE A 58 -14.03 -5.02 -12.23
C ILE A 58 -15.35 -4.31 -11.94
N SER A 59 -16.41 -5.07 -11.62
CA SER A 59 -17.70 -4.51 -11.21
C SER A 59 -17.65 -3.83 -9.84
N GLN A 60 -16.72 -4.25 -8.99
CA GLN A 60 -16.49 -3.63 -7.67
C GLN A 60 -15.53 -2.44 -7.74
N LEU A 61 -14.55 -2.50 -8.65
CA LEU A 61 -13.47 -1.54 -8.71
C LEU A 61 -12.88 -1.46 -10.13
N ASP A 62 -13.17 -0.36 -10.83
CA ASP A 62 -12.53 0.00 -12.10
C ASP A 62 -11.68 1.26 -11.90
N MET A 63 -10.37 1.09 -11.90
CA MET A 63 -9.43 2.18 -11.68
C MET A 63 -8.71 2.64 -12.94
N ARG A 64 -9.16 2.23 -14.13
CA ARG A 64 -8.55 2.70 -15.40
C ARG A 64 -8.56 4.21 -15.47
N GLY A 65 -7.41 4.79 -15.79
CA GLY A 65 -7.19 6.23 -15.82
C GLY A 65 -7.02 6.91 -14.46
N ASN A 66 -7.12 6.19 -13.34
CA ASN A 66 -6.79 6.77 -12.04
C ASN A 66 -5.31 7.19 -12.04
N PRO A 67 -4.99 8.37 -11.51
CA PRO A 67 -3.60 8.78 -11.35
C PRO A 67 -2.86 7.86 -10.38
N SER A 68 -1.54 7.83 -10.46
CA SER A 68 -0.72 7.21 -9.42
C SER A 68 -1.00 7.84 -8.07
N SER A 69 -1.03 7.05 -7.01
CA SER A 69 -1.50 7.41 -5.67
C SER A 69 -3.00 7.82 -5.59
N GLY A 70 -3.77 7.63 -6.65
CA GLY A 70 -5.23 7.60 -6.62
C GLY A 70 -5.78 6.21 -6.28
N GLY A 71 -7.06 5.95 -6.55
CA GLY A 71 -7.69 4.65 -6.28
C GLY A 71 -8.06 4.47 -4.81
N ILE A 72 -7.72 3.33 -4.20
CA ILE A 72 -8.21 2.93 -2.88
C ILE A 72 -7.43 3.59 -1.76
N TRP A 73 -8.04 4.59 -1.15
CA TRP A 73 -7.56 5.25 0.07
C TRP A 73 -8.25 4.67 1.29
N ALA A 74 -7.55 4.71 2.41
CA ALA A 74 -7.92 4.35 3.78
C ALA A 74 -9.25 3.58 3.91
N PRO A 75 -9.23 2.26 3.77
CA PRO A 75 -10.42 1.44 4.01
C PRO A 75 -10.66 1.34 5.52
N ASP A 76 -11.93 1.35 5.93
CA ASP A 76 -12.31 0.98 7.28
C ASP A 76 -13.09 -0.33 7.30
N LEU A 77 -12.61 -1.27 8.12
CA LEU A 77 -13.22 -2.58 8.34
C LEU A 77 -13.95 -2.59 9.69
N SER A 78 -15.19 -3.03 9.72
CA SER A 78 -15.93 -3.24 10.95
C SER A 78 -16.72 -4.55 10.92
N TYR A 79 -17.10 -5.05 12.11
CA TYR A 79 -17.89 -6.27 12.22
C TYR A 79 -19.01 -6.07 13.25
N VAL A 80 -20.24 -6.19 12.80
CA VAL A 80 -21.43 -6.07 13.63
C VAL A 80 -22.57 -6.91 13.05
N ASP A 81 -23.43 -7.44 13.91
CA ASP A 81 -24.61 -8.23 13.53
C ASP A 81 -24.27 -9.44 12.65
N GLY A 82 -23.11 -10.09 12.91
CA GLY A 82 -22.64 -11.27 12.17
C GLY A 82 -22.13 -10.98 10.76
N LYS A 83 -21.83 -9.73 10.44
CA LYS A 83 -21.43 -9.29 9.10
C LYS A 83 -20.23 -8.37 9.15
N PHE A 84 -19.29 -8.54 8.21
CA PHE A 84 -18.23 -7.60 7.92
C PHE A 84 -18.75 -6.47 7.03
N TRP A 85 -18.34 -5.26 7.37
CA TRP A 85 -18.60 -4.02 6.64
C TRP A 85 -17.27 -3.41 6.26
N LEU A 86 -17.08 -3.09 5.01
CA LEU A 86 -15.86 -2.44 4.52
C LEU A 86 -16.26 -1.19 3.73
N ILE A 87 -15.91 -0.04 4.26
CA ILE A 87 -16.02 1.23 3.55
C ILE A 87 -14.65 1.63 3.02
N TYR A 88 -14.59 2.20 1.83
CA TYR A 88 -13.37 2.65 1.19
C TYR A 88 -13.62 3.85 0.30
N THR A 89 -12.59 4.64 0.06
CA THR A 89 -12.64 5.76 -0.88
C THR A 89 -11.95 5.37 -2.17
N ASP A 90 -12.61 5.52 -3.34
CA ASP A 90 -11.97 5.44 -4.65
C ASP A 90 -11.71 6.87 -5.16
N VAL A 91 -10.43 7.25 -5.22
CA VAL A 91 -9.97 8.58 -5.57
C VAL A 91 -9.58 8.65 -7.04
N LYS A 92 -10.34 9.44 -7.80
CA LYS A 92 -10.12 9.64 -9.25
C LYS A 92 -9.27 10.87 -9.56
N VAL A 93 -9.29 11.88 -8.69
CA VAL A 93 -8.49 13.12 -8.83
C VAL A 93 -7.81 13.42 -7.50
N VAL A 94 -6.48 13.35 -7.48
CA VAL A 94 -5.65 13.57 -6.28
C VAL A 94 -5.28 15.04 -6.13
N ASN A 95 -4.93 15.72 -7.20
CA ASN A 95 -4.35 17.06 -7.20
C ASN A 95 -5.37 18.14 -7.58
N GLY A 96 -5.11 19.36 -7.11
CA GLY A 96 -5.95 20.51 -7.41
C GLY A 96 -7.03 20.80 -6.37
N ALA A 97 -7.88 21.78 -6.67
CA ALA A 97 -8.93 22.23 -5.75
C ALA A 97 -10.03 21.18 -5.57
N PHE A 98 -10.39 20.51 -6.65
CA PHE A 98 -11.37 19.42 -6.63
C PHE A 98 -10.68 18.09 -6.45
N LYS A 99 -11.05 17.34 -5.40
CA LYS A 99 -10.71 15.93 -5.24
C LYS A 99 -11.94 15.11 -5.56
N ASP A 100 -11.88 14.30 -6.61
CA ASP A 100 -12.96 13.36 -6.88
C ASP A 100 -12.76 12.10 -6.05
N CYS A 101 -13.29 12.13 -4.83
CA CYS A 101 -13.25 11.06 -3.85
C CYS A 101 -14.65 10.46 -3.72
N THR A 102 -14.83 9.19 -4.08
CA THR A 102 -16.13 8.53 -3.87
C THR A 102 -16.01 7.43 -2.82
N ASN A 103 -16.81 7.53 -1.78
CA ASN A 103 -16.91 6.52 -0.72
C ASN A 103 -17.89 5.42 -1.14
N TYR A 104 -17.44 4.17 -1.04
CA TYR A 104 -18.22 2.98 -1.32
C TYR A 104 -18.23 2.03 -0.14
N LEU A 105 -19.30 1.26 -0.01
CA LEU A 105 -19.49 0.25 1.02
C LEU A 105 -19.74 -1.12 0.38
N VAL A 106 -19.02 -2.13 0.85
CA VAL A 106 -19.27 -3.56 0.56
C VAL A 106 -19.42 -4.33 1.87
N THR A 107 -20.16 -5.45 1.83
CA THR A 107 -20.38 -6.30 2.99
C THR A 107 -20.16 -7.78 2.67
N ALA A 108 -19.81 -8.58 3.69
CA ALA A 108 -19.70 -10.03 3.58
C ALA A 108 -20.05 -10.70 4.92
N GLU A 109 -20.53 -11.94 4.87
CA GLU A 109 -20.73 -12.77 6.09
C GLU A 109 -19.42 -13.43 6.53
N ASP A 110 -18.54 -13.77 5.59
CA ASP A 110 -17.19 -14.30 5.83
C ASP A 110 -16.16 -13.28 5.32
N ILE A 111 -15.07 -13.08 6.06
CA ILE A 111 -13.98 -12.18 5.69
C ILE A 111 -13.34 -12.54 4.34
N ARG A 112 -13.38 -13.82 3.97
CA ARG A 112 -12.89 -14.33 2.69
C ARG A 112 -13.88 -14.14 1.54
N GLY A 113 -15.07 -13.60 1.85
CA GLY A 113 -16.13 -13.33 0.88
C GLY A 113 -17.14 -14.48 0.70
N PRO A 114 -18.00 -14.40 -0.30
CA PRO A 114 -18.01 -13.37 -1.33
C PRO A 114 -18.44 -11.99 -0.80
N TRP A 115 -17.71 -10.96 -1.18
CA TRP A 115 -18.07 -9.56 -0.89
C TRP A 115 -19.13 -9.06 -1.88
N SER A 116 -20.04 -8.23 -1.39
CA SER A 116 -21.13 -7.66 -2.19
C SER A 116 -20.65 -6.79 -3.35
N GLU A 117 -21.57 -6.41 -4.24
CA GLU A 117 -21.36 -5.27 -5.12
C GLU A 117 -21.33 -3.97 -4.30
N PRO A 118 -20.57 -2.93 -4.73
CA PRO A 118 -20.40 -1.72 -3.95
C PRO A 118 -21.64 -0.83 -3.97
N VAL A 119 -21.98 -0.31 -2.81
CA VAL A 119 -22.97 0.75 -2.66
C VAL A 119 -22.26 2.08 -2.60
N ARG A 120 -22.58 3.01 -3.52
CA ARG A 120 -22.06 4.38 -3.46
C ARG A 120 -22.68 5.13 -2.30
N VAL A 121 -21.85 5.64 -1.38
CA VAL A 121 -22.28 6.35 -0.17
C VAL A 121 -22.35 7.87 -0.43
N ASN A 122 -21.21 8.51 -0.68
CA ASN A 122 -21.12 9.93 -1.02
C ASN A 122 -19.82 10.27 -1.74
N GLY A 123 -19.52 11.56 -1.93
CA GLY A 123 -18.28 12.05 -2.56
C GLY A 123 -17.87 13.41 -1.99
N VAL A 124 -18.05 13.64 -0.68
CA VAL A 124 -17.77 14.93 -0.03
C VAL A 124 -16.42 14.98 0.70
N GLY A 125 -15.73 13.86 0.75
CA GLY A 125 -14.44 13.72 1.42
C GLY A 125 -13.89 12.32 1.30
N PHE A 126 -12.88 11.99 2.10
CA PHE A 126 -12.16 10.74 2.07
C PHE A 126 -11.88 10.20 3.49
N ASP A 127 -11.19 9.08 3.59
CA ASP A 127 -10.88 8.38 4.86
C ASP A 127 -12.14 8.14 5.68
N ALA A 128 -13.13 7.54 5.05
CA ALA A 128 -14.41 7.27 5.69
C ALA A 128 -14.32 6.05 6.59
N SER A 129 -14.85 6.13 7.81
CA SER A 129 -15.07 5.02 8.72
C SER A 129 -16.54 4.87 9.09
N LEU A 130 -16.95 3.65 9.50
CA LEU A 130 -18.31 3.35 9.87
C LEU A 130 -18.40 3.07 11.37
N PHE A 131 -18.97 4.00 12.12
CA PHE A 131 -19.20 3.84 13.56
C PHE A 131 -20.57 3.20 13.83
N HIS A 132 -20.59 2.15 14.67
CA HIS A 132 -21.78 1.44 15.12
C HIS A 132 -22.03 1.77 16.60
N ASP A 133 -23.07 2.56 16.89
CA ASP A 133 -23.41 2.93 18.26
C ASP A 133 -24.23 1.85 18.99
N ASP A 134 -24.17 1.85 20.32
CA ASP A 134 -24.87 0.88 21.19
C ASP A 134 -26.40 0.96 21.08
N ASP A 135 -26.94 2.08 20.60
CA ASP A 135 -28.37 2.26 20.37
C ASP A 135 -28.86 1.70 19.02
N GLY A 136 -27.95 1.05 18.27
CA GLY A 136 -28.22 0.43 16.97
C GLY A 136 -28.09 1.38 15.78
N ARG A 137 -27.88 2.68 16.00
CA ARG A 137 -27.60 3.62 14.90
C ARG A 137 -26.19 3.42 14.35
N LYS A 138 -26.04 3.71 13.08
CA LYS A 138 -24.76 3.69 12.40
C LYS A 138 -24.45 5.07 11.83
N TYR A 139 -23.18 5.44 11.83
CA TYR A 139 -22.73 6.74 11.38
C TYR A 139 -21.53 6.62 10.46
N LEU A 140 -21.57 7.37 9.36
CA LEU A 140 -20.38 7.65 8.57
C LEU A 140 -19.59 8.76 9.28
N VAL A 141 -18.32 8.50 9.51
CA VAL A 141 -17.35 9.47 10.05
C VAL A 141 -16.29 9.68 8.98
N GLN A 142 -16.02 10.91 8.56
CA GLN A 142 -15.07 11.14 7.46
C GLN A 142 -14.42 12.51 7.56
N GLN A 143 -13.28 12.65 6.93
CA GLN A 143 -12.72 13.95 6.59
C GLN A 143 -13.57 14.60 5.50
N THR A 144 -13.88 15.88 5.63
CA THR A 144 -14.63 16.65 4.62
C THR A 144 -13.70 17.58 3.87
N TRP A 145 -13.75 17.48 2.53
CA TRP A 145 -12.94 18.32 1.63
C TRP A 145 -13.71 19.54 1.16
N ASP A 146 -13.22 20.76 1.49
CA ASP A 146 -13.80 22.01 1.01
C ASP A 146 -12.93 22.64 -0.08
N PHE A 147 -13.41 22.67 -1.30
CA PHE A 147 -12.69 23.19 -2.46
C PHE A 147 -12.83 24.72 -2.64
N ARG A 148 -13.62 25.38 -1.83
CA ARG A 148 -13.85 26.83 -1.96
C ARG A 148 -12.60 27.63 -1.61
N GLU A 149 -12.29 28.66 -2.42
CA GLU A 149 -11.00 29.37 -2.40
C GLU A 149 -10.63 29.99 -1.03
N TYR A 150 -11.62 30.44 -0.24
CA TYR A 150 -11.37 31.09 1.06
C TYR A 150 -11.53 30.15 2.25
N HIS A 151 -11.61 28.86 1.99
CA HIS A 151 -11.74 27.81 3.00
C HIS A 151 -10.48 26.96 3.06
N HIS A 152 -10.31 26.22 4.14
CA HIS A 152 -9.26 25.22 4.25
C HIS A 152 -9.77 23.90 3.64
N GLY A 153 -8.99 23.26 2.76
CA GLY A 153 -9.42 22.03 2.10
C GLY A 153 -9.80 20.92 3.08
N PHE A 154 -9.07 20.78 4.19
CA PHE A 154 -9.46 19.91 5.31
C PHE A 154 -10.42 20.69 6.25
N ASP A 155 -11.72 20.55 6.03
CA ASP A 155 -12.76 21.32 6.79
C ASP A 155 -13.11 20.67 8.14
N GLY A 156 -12.49 19.56 8.49
CA GLY A 156 -12.69 18.84 9.74
C GLY A 156 -13.36 17.48 9.55
N ILE A 157 -13.68 16.86 10.68
CA ILE A 157 -14.32 15.55 10.73
C ILE A 157 -15.83 15.72 10.86
N THR A 158 -16.55 15.15 9.90
CA THR A 158 -18.03 15.14 9.89
C THR A 158 -18.57 13.77 10.28
N LEU A 159 -19.77 13.78 10.83
CA LEU A 159 -20.55 12.62 11.21
C LEU A 159 -21.94 12.74 10.61
N THR A 160 -22.38 11.69 9.91
CA THR A 160 -23.70 11.62 9.26
C THR A 160 -24.34 10.27 9.56
N GLU A 161 -25.60 10.22 9.99
CA GLU A 161 -26.30 8.97 10.24
C GLU A 161 -26.50 8.16 8.95
N PHE A 162 -26.21 6.87 9.02
CA PHE A 162 -26.33 5.92 7.91
C PHE A 162 -27.52 4.97 8.16
N ASP A 163 -28.46 5.00 7.24
CA ASP A 163 -29.63 4.11 7.25
C ASP A 163 -29.33 2.78 6.56
N VAL A 164 -29.29 1.72 7.33
CA VAL A 164 -28.96 0.37 6.86
C VAL A 164 -30.05 -0.29 6.03
N GLU A 165 -31.32 0.13 6.17
CA GLU A 165 -32.44 -0.42 5.40
C GLU A 165 -32.42 0.11 3.96
N THR A 166 -32.14 1.39 3.81
CA THR A 166 -32.04 2.04 2.50
C THR A 166 -30.62 2.09 1.94
N MET A 167 -29.61 1.76 2.74
CA MET A 167 -28.17 1.87 2.42
C MET A 167 -27.79 3.30 2.00
N LYS A 168 -28.32 4.30 2.70
CA LYS A 168 -28.10 5.74 2.39
C LYS A 168 -27.79 6.54 3.65
N LEU A 169 -27.11 7.66 3.45
CA LEU A 169 -26.97 8.69 4.47
C LEU A 169 -28.28 9.47 4.68
N LYS A 170 -28.46 9.99 5.89
CA LYS A 170 -29.50 10.98 6.24
C LYS A 170 -28.84 12.37 6.26
N PRO A 171 -28.84 13.13 5.15
CA PRO A 171 -28.05 14.37 5.03
C PRO A 171 -28.41 15.44 6.07
N GLU A 172 -29.66 15.47 6.54
CA GLU A 172 -30.12 16.38 7.57
C GLU A 172 -29.47 16.16 8.93
N THR A 173 -28.78 15.05 9.13
CA THR A 173 -28.05 14.71 10.36
C THR A 173 -26.58 15.08 10.30
N GLU A 174 -26.07 15.50 9.13
CA GLU A 174 -24.67 15.85 8.93
C GLU A 174 -24.23 16.99 9.83
N ARG A 175 -23.10 16.79 10.49
CA ARG A 175 -22.49 17.80 11.35
C ARG A 175 -20.99 17.60 11.51
N THR A 176 -20.24 18.70 11.58
CA THR A 176 -18.83 18.67 11.95
C THR A 176 -18.72 18.45 13.45
N ILE A 177 -18.07 17.37 13.87
CA ILE A 177 -17.88 17.03 15.29
C ILE A 177 -16.57 17.58 15.85
N TRP A 178 -15.53 17.70 15.02
CA TRP A 178 -14.21 18.22 15.41
C TRP A 178 -13.45 18.81 14.23
N ARG A 179 -12.59 19.80 14.49
CA ARG A 179 -11.77 20.46 13.46
C ARG A 179 -10.26 20.24 13.64
N GLY A 180 -9.88 19.30 14.49
CA GLY A 180 -8.49 19.00 14.75
C GLY A 180 -7.78 20.00 15.66
N THR A 181 -6.46 19.87 15.71
CA THR A 181 -5.56 20.76 16.44
C THR A 181 -5.01 21.87 15.53
N ASP A 182 -4.09 22.69 16.06
CA ASP A 182 -3.41 23.73 15.27
C ASP A 182 -2.43 23.18 14.22
N VAL A 183 -2.10 21.88 14.28
CA VAL A 183 -1.24 21.21 13.28
C VAL A 183 -1.96 21.07 11.95
N LYS A 184 -3.29 20.89 11.96
CA LYS A 184 -4.14 20.80 10.77
C LYS A 184 -3.92 19.55 9.93
N LEU A 185 -4.58 19.49 8.77
CA LEU A 185 -4.65 18.35 7.87
C LEU A 185 -5.26 17.12 8.57
N THR A 186 -6.37 17.35 9.30
CA THR A 186 -7.05 16.32 10.10
C THR A 186 -7.80 15.35 9.19
N GLU A 187 -7.44 14.06 9.24
CA GLU A 187 -7.93 12.99 8.37
C GLU A 187 -7.96 11.64 9.12
N GLY A 188 -8.28 10.53 8.46
CA GLY A 188 -8.23 9.18 9.03
C GLY A 188 -9.07 8.95 10.29
N PRO A 189 -10.31 9.45 10.40
CA PRO A 189 -11.04 9.39 11.67
C PRO A 189 -11.56 7.99 11.98
N HIS A 190 -11.29 7.51 13.19
CA HIS A 190 -11.95 6.36 13.78
C HIS A 190 -12.63 6.73 15.09
N LEU A 191 -13.91 6.35 15.25
CA LEU A 191 -14.72 6.68 16.42
C LEU A 191 -15.01 5.44 17.25
N TYR A 192 -14.78 5.53 18.56
CA TYR A 192 -14.99 4.45 19.53
C TYR A 192 -15.83 4.93 20.70
N LYS A 193 -16.69 4.07 21.26
CA LYS A 193 -17.43 4.35 22.49
C LYS A 193 -16.87 3.49 23.62
N ILE A 194 -16.23 4.15 24.59
CA ILE A 194 -15.51 3.48 25.69
C ILE A 194 -15.85 4.19 27.00
N ASN A 195 -16.34 3.45 27.99
CA ASN A 195 -16.65 3.98 29.35
C ASN A 195 -17.54 5.24 29.34
N GLY A 196 -18.51 5.31 28.41
CA GLY A 196 -19.46 6.42 28.31
C GLY A 196 -18.93 7.70 27.65
N TYR A 197 -17.75 7.61 27.02
CA TYR A 197 -17.21 8.62 26.11
C TYR A 197 -17.15 8.10 24.69
N TYR A 198 -17.31 8.99 23.73
CA TYR A 198 -16.93 8.80 22.35
C TYR A 198 -15.51 9.32 22.19
N TYR A 199 -14.59 8.46 21.76
CA TYR A 199 -13.20 8.80 21.45
C TYR A 199 -13.02 8.85 19.93
N LEU A 200 -12.50 9.96 19.45
CA LEU A 200 -12.14 10.17 18.06
C LEU A 200 -10.62 10.13 17.95
N PHE A 201 -10.12 9.18 17.21
CA PHE A 201 -8.74 9.11 16.77
C PHE A 201 -8.67 9.69 15.37
N ALA A 202 -7.70 10.55 15.08
CA ALA A 202 -7.54 11.16 13.77
C ALA A 202 -6.07 11.50 13.49
N ALA A 203 -5.66 11.32 12.24
CA ALA A 203 -4.33 11.69 11.79
C ALA A 203 -4.23 13.18 11.50
N GLU A 204 -3.04 13.75 11.65
CA GLU A 204 -2.73 15.14 11.32
C GLU A 204 -1.32 15.31 10.77
N GLY A 205 -1.04 16.47 10.20
CA GLY A 205 0.29 16.89 9.74
C GLY A 205 0.70 16.31 8.39
N GLY A 206 -0.20 15.57 7.73
CA GLY A 206 0.05 14.90 6.45
C GLY A 206 1.01 13.71 6.59
N THR A 207 0.93 12.75 5.68
CA THR A 207 1.61 11.45 5.74
C THR A 207 3.12 11.51 5.40
N VAL A 208 3.82 12.47 5.97
CA VAL A 208 5.28 12.69 5.88
C VAL A 208 5.92 12.66 7.28
N TYR A 209 7.10 13.21 7.47
CA TYR A 209 7.78 13.19 8.79
C TYR A 209 7.11 14.05 9.87
N THR A 210 6.17 14.91 9.49
CA THR A 210 5.31 15.68 10.41
C THR A 210 4.06 14.93 10.85
N HIS A 211 3.85 13.70 10.37
CA HIS A 211 2.67 12.89 10.64
C HIS A 211 2.53 12.56 12.11
N GLN A 212 1.30 12.60 12.58
CA GLN A 212 0.94 12.28 13.94
C GLN A 212 -0.49 11.74 14.03
N GLU A 213 -0.80 11.04 15.12
CA GLU A 213 -2.16 10.74 15.54
C GLU A 213 -2.54 11.61 16.71
N VAL A 214 -3.75 12.09 16.72
CA VAL A 214 -4.34 12.88 17.81
C VAL A 214 -5.65 12.25 18.28
N VAL A 215 -5.97 12.47 19.55
CA VAL A 215 -7.18 11.95 20.16
C VAL A 215 -8.03 13.10 20.69
N ALA A 216 -9.34 13.00 20.46
CA ALA A 216 -10.35 13.85 21.10
C ALA A 216 -11.46 12.97 21.68
N ARG A 217 -12.22 13.49 22.67
CA ARG A 217 -13.36 12.78 23.23
C ARG A 217 -14.55 13.70 23.51
N SER A 218 -15.74 13.12 23.58
CA SER A 218 -16.97 13.79 23.98
C SER A 218 -17.91 12.82 24.68
N ARG A 219 -18.87 13.36 25.43
CA ARG A 219 -20.01 12.58 25.96
C ARG A 219 -21.22 12.58 25.03
N SER A 220 -21.17 13.36 23.96
CA SER A 220 -22.23 13.41 22.95
C SER A 220 -21.66 13.45 21.54
N LEU A 221 -22.50 13.18 20.54
CA LEU A 221 -22.18 13.30 19.14
C LEU A 221 -22.65 14.62 18.53
N ASP A 222 -22.80 15.65 19.34
CA ASP A 222 -23.24 16.99 18.90
C ASP A 222 -22.13 17.71 18.12
N ALA A 223 -22.51 18.70 17.35
CA ALA A 223 -21.59 19.52 16.59
C ALA A 223 -20.53 20.16 17.49
N LEU A 224 -19.25 20.04 17.09
CA LEU A 224 -18.11 20.65 17.79
C LEU A 224 -18.04 20.34 19.30
N SER A 225 -18.50 19.16 19.72
CA SER A 225 -18.55 18.75 21.13
C SER A 225 -17.30 18.06 21.63
N PHE A 226 -16.38 17.70 20.74
CA PHE A 226 -15.16 16.96 21.07
C PHE A 226 -14.08 17.89 21.63
N GLU A 227 -13.48 17.47 22.75
CA GLU A 227 -12.28 18.10 23.34
C GLU A 227 -11.03 17.29 23.00
N GLY A 228 -9.96 17.97 22.54
CA GLY A 228 -8.68 17.34 22.27
C GLY A 228 -7.99 16.86 23.55
N MET A 229 -7.29 15.73 23.47
CA MET A 229 -6.46 15.23 24.55
C MET A 229 -5.39 16.26 24.92
N PRO A 230 -5.21 16.60 26.22
CA PRO A 230 -4.25 17.62 26.63
C PRO A 230 -2.80 17.31 26.27
N SER A 231 -2.46 16.01 26.15
CA SER A 231 -1.14 15.52 25.81
C SER A 231 -0.98 15.10 24.34
N ASN A 232 -1.84 15.58 23.44
CA ASN A 232 -1.64 15.34 22.01
C ASN A 232 -0.25 15.85 21.55
N PRO A 233 0.40 15.16 20.60
CA PRO A 233 -0.09 14.00 19.86
C PRO A 233 -0.05 12.69 20.67
N PHE A 234 -0.97 11.79 20.36
CA PHE A 234 -1.02 10.42 20.90
C PHE A 234 0.17 9.58 20.43
N ILE A 235 0.50 9.65 19.13
CA ILE A 235 1.68 9.04 18.54
C ILE A 235 2.28 9.93 17.45
N THR A 236 3.62 10.05 17.41
CA THR A 236 4.38 10.75 16.39
C THR A 236 5.87 10.41 16.50
N ASN A 237 6.62 10.58 15.42
CA ASN A 237 8.10 10.56 15.42
C ASN A 237 8.69 11.91 15.02
N PHE A 238 7.88 12.97 15.01
CA PHE A 238 8.35 14.29 14.58
C PHE A 238 9.56 14.79 15.38
N ASP A 239 9.54 14.60 16.69
CA ASP A 239 10.60 15.01 17.63
C ASP A 239 11.69 13.93 17.84
N THR A 240 11.54 12.75 17.22
CA THR A 240 12.48 11.63 17.34
C THR A 240 13.04 11.20 15.98
N PRO A 241 13.81 12.07 15.27
CA PRO A 241 14.21 11.85 13.88
C PRO A 241 15.13 10.64 13.65
N ARG A 242 15.70 10.06 14.73
CA ARG A 242 16.56 8.88 14.67
C ARG A 242 15.88 7.58 15.11
N SER A 243 14.58 7.63 15.43
CA SER A 243 13.82 6.42 15.75
C SER A 243 13.78 5.49 14.56
N TYR A 244 13.78 4.20 14.85
CA TYR A 244 13.68 3.14 13.84
C TYR A 244 12.40 3.25 12.99
N LEU A 245 11.28 3.60 13.62
CA LEU A 245 10.02 3.92 12.97
C LEU A 245 9.89 5.44 12.80
N GLN A 246 9.36 5.86 11.69
CA GLN A 246 9.07 7.25 11.36
C GLN A 246 7.64 7.36 10.80
N LYS A 247 7.13 8.59 10.61
CA LYS A 247 5.84 8.88 9.97
C LYS A 247 4.62 8.24 10.65
N GLN A 248 4.68 7.87 11.94
CA GLN A 248 3.58 7.20 12.61
C GLN A 248 2.35 8.09 12.76
N GLY A 249 1.19 7.51 12.56
CA GLY A 249 -0.14 8.10 12.60
C GLY A 249 -1.11 7.26 11.78
N HIS A 250 -2.33 7.74 11.60
CA HIS A 250 -3.39 7.12 10.80
C HIS A 250 -3.55 5.62 11.11
N GLY A 251 -4.41 5.31 12.05
CA GLY A 251 -4.57 3.93 12.47
C GLY A 251 -5.83 3.68 13.31
N ALA A 252 -5.91 2.47 13.84
CA ALA A 252 -7.09 1.96 14.53
C ALA A 252 -6.74 1.33 15.88
N LEU A 253 -7.62 1.54 16.85
CA LEU A 253 -7.54 1.00 18.21
C LEU A 253 -8.31 -0.32 18.30
N VAL A 254 -7.75 -1.32 19.00
CA VAL A 254 -8.41 -2.59 19.26
C VAL A 254 -8.17 -3.04 20.70
N ASP A 255 -9.18 -3.69 21.29
CA ASP A 255 -9.06 -4.41 22.55
C ASP A 255 -8.73 -5.89 22.32
N THR A 256 -8.28 -6.56 23.36
CA THR A 256 -8.06 -8.02 23.40
C THR A 256 -9.09 -8.70 24.31
N PRO A 257 -9.29 -10.02 24.20
CA PRO A 257 -10.14 -10.76 25.15
C PRO A 257 -9.70 -10.62 26.62
N SER A 258 -8.40 -10.41 26.86
CA SER A 258 -7.86 -10.15 28.22
C SER A 258 -8.01 -8.69 28.69
N GLY A 259 -8.57 -7.80 27.87
CA GLY A 259 -8.79 -6.39 28.20
C GLY A 259 -7.57 -5.50 28.03
N GLU A 260 -6.53 -5.96 27.32
CA GLU A 260 -5.42 -5.13 26.89
C GLU A 260 -5.81 -4.34 25.62
N TRP A 261 -5.11 -3.25 25.34
CA TRP A 261 -5.38 -2.39 24.21
C TRP A 261 -4.17 -2.25 23.31
N TYR A 262 -4.41 -2.25 22.01
CA TYR A 262 -3.38 -2.08 20.98
C TYR A 262 -3.85 -1.09 19.91
N TYR A 263 -2.89 -0.40 19.31
CA TYR A 263 -3.12 0.57 18.26
C TYR A 263 -2.25 0.21 17.06
N ALA A 264 -2.88 -0.08 15.94
CA ALA A 264 -2.20 -0.24 14.66
C ALA A 264 -2.10 1.11 13.96
N SER A 265 -0.93 1.47 13.45
CA SER A 265 -0.73 2.71 12.69
C SER A 265 0.20 2.50 11.50
N LEU A 266 0.09 3.35 10.50
CA LEU A 266 1.12 3.39 9.48
C LEU A 266 2.45 3.87 10.07
N CYS A 267 3.54 3.43 9.46
CA CYS A 267 4.90 3.89 9.76
C CYS A 267 5.78 3.80 8.51
N GLY A 268 6.96 4.41 8.55
CA GLY A 268 7.98 4.26 7.54
C GLY A 268 9.33 3.93 8.15
N ARG A 269 10.19 3.24 7.39
CA ARG A 269 11.58 2.96 7.75
C ARG A 269 12.52 3.61 6.74
N PRO A 270 12.90 4.88 6.94
CA PRO A 270 13.80 5.55 6.02
C PRO A 270 15.23 5.02 6.14
N TRP A 271 15.89 4.90 5.01
CA TRP A 271 17.35 4.76 4.93
C TRP A 271 17.95 6.04 4.30
N HIS A 272 19.24 6.27 4.46
CA HIS A 272 19.96 7.36 3.83
C HIS A 272 21.32 6.90 3.35
N HIS A 273 21.85 7.60 2.37
CA HIS A 273 23.23 7.38 1.91
C HIS A 273 24.23 7.78 2.99
N ASP A 274 25.40 7.14 2.92
CA ASP A 274 26.55 7.59 3.70
C ASP A 274 26.82 9.07 3.37
N ASN A 275 26.98 9.90 4.39
CA ASN A 275 27.17 11.35 4.31
C ASN A 275 25.92 12.21 4.03
N GLU A 276 24.71 11.64 3.90
CA GLU A 276 23.50 12.45 3.95
C GLU A 276 23.20 12.92 5.37
N SER A 277 22.68 14.13 5.47
CA SER A 277 22.26 14.72 6.75
C SER A 277 20.91 14.16 7.18
N PHE A 278 20.65 14.06 8.51
CA PHE A 278 19.32 13.81 9.07
C PHE A 278 18.37 15.02 8.99
N THR A 279 18.64 15.96 8.10
CA THR A 279 17.71 17.03 7.77
C THR A 279 16.60 16.52 6.85
N ASP A 280 15.60 17.32 6.59
CA ASP A 280 14.45 16.93 5.75
C ASP A 280 14.86 16.67 4.28
N PRO A 281 14.50 15.48 3.70
CA PRO A 281 13.86 14.35 4.37
C PRO A 281 14.83 13.60 5.28
N ARG A 282 14.27 12.88 6.26
CA ARG A 282 15.04 12.05 7.20
C ARG A 282 15.54 10.74 6.59
N GLY A 283 15.51 10.63 5.27
CA GLY A 283 15.92 9.47 4.48
C GLY A 283 14.89 9.10 3.41
N TRP A 284 14.98 7.87 2.91
CA TRP A 284 14.26 7.37 1.74
C TRP A 284 13.48 6.10 2.09
N CYS A 285 12.16 6.17 2.07
CA CYS A 285 11.26 5.04 2.37
C CYS A 285 10.92 4.28 1.06
N THR A 286 11.81 3.41 0.59
CA THR A 286 11.56 2.58 -0.59
C THR A 286 10.50 1.50 -0.36
N LEU A 287 10.33 1.05 0.89
CA LEU A 287 9.28 0.10 1.26
C LEU A 287 7.90 0.76 1.37
N GLY A 288 7.83 2.09 1.23
CA GLY A 288 6.61 2.84 1.39
C GLY A 288 6.16 2.93 2.85
N ARG A 289 4.85 3.11 3.04
CA ARG A 289 4.22 3.13 4.36
C ARG A 289 3.84 1.71 4.77
N GLU A 290 4.37 1.26 5.88
CA GLU A 290 4.23 -0.07 6.48
C GLU A 290 3.26 -0.01 7.67
N THR A 291 2.87 -1.14 8.25
CA THR A 291 2.01 -1.17 9.45
C THR A 291 2.80 -1.54 10.69
N SER A 292 2.67 -0.75 11.76
CA SER A 292 3.17 -1.03 13.11
C SER A 292 2.03 -1.22 14.11
N ILE A 293 2.29 -1.93 15.21
CA ILE A 293 1.35 -2.11 16.33
C ILE A 293 2.02 -1.66 17.61
N GLN A 294 1.33 -0.83 18.39
CA GLN A 294 1.78 -0.32 19.68
C GLN A 294 0.81 -0.71 20.78
N LYS A 295 1.34 -0.98 21.98
CA LYS A 295 0.52 -1.24 23.17
C LYS A 295 0.01 0.08 23.73
N VAL A 296 -1.26 0.09 24.17
CA VAL A 296 -1.95 1.27 24.71
C VAL A 296 -2.38 0.98 26.15
N GLU A 297 -2.21 1.95 27.02
CA GLU A 297 -2.76 1.97 28.37
C GLU A 297 -3.60 3.25 28.57
N TRP A 298 -4.46 3.23 29.58
CA TRP A 298 -5.37 4.33 29.91
C TRP A 298 -4.96 4.99 31.22
N THR A 299 -4.96 6.32 31.26
CA THR A 299 -4.75 7.10 32.46
C THR A 299 -5.98 7.03 33.39
N GLU A 300 -5.84 7.44 34.66
CA GLU A 300 -6.95 7.47 35.62
C GLU A 300 -8.08 8.41 35.19
N ASP A 301 -7.76 9.49 34.48
CA ASP A 301 -8.74 10.44 33.91
C ASP A 301 -9.30 10.01 32.54
N GLY A 302 -8.94 8.80 32.10
CA GLY A 302 -9.52 8.11 30.95
C GLY A 302 -8.96 8.54 29.60
N TRP A 303 -7.72 9.02 29.50
CA TRP A 303 -7.05 9.23 28.25
C TRP A 303 -6.12 8.07 27.88
N PRO A 304 -6.01 7.70 26.59
CA PRO A 304 -5.09 6.67 26.14
C PRO A 304 -3.66 7.22 26.01
N TYR A 305 -2.66 6.35 26.18
CA TYR A 305 -1.27 6.67 25.84
C TYR A 305 -0.53 5.42 25.33
N VAL A 306 0.46 5.64 24.48
CA VAL A 306 1.32 4.57 23.96
C VAL A 306 2.35 4.19 25.00
N VAL A 307 2.42 2.89 25.34
CA VAL A 307 3.41 2.36 26.29
C VAL A 307 4.81 2.54 25.74
N GLY A 308 5.68 3.17 26.53
CA GLY A 308 7.04 3.49 26.12
C GLY A 308 7.21 4.86 25.45
N GLY A 309 6.11 5.63 25.32
CA GLY A 309 6.10 7.01 24.82
C GLY A 309 5.56 7.14 23.41
N HIS A 310 5.21 8.38 23.02
CA HIS A 310 4.51 8.68 21.78
C HIS A 310 5.34 8.39 20.49
N GLY A 311 6.64 8.15 20.57
CA GLY A 311 7.45 7.77 19.42
C GLY A 311 7.28 6.32 18.97
N GLY A 312 6.48 5.53 19.69
CA GLY A 312 6.29 4.09 19.42
C GLY A 312 7.56 3.26 19.68
N GLN A 313 7.38 1.96 19.70
CA GLN A 313 8.45 1.00 20.02
C GLN A 313 8.68 0.03 18.85
N ARG A 314 9.96 -0.33 18.61
CA ARG A 314 10.33 -1.37 17.66
C ARG A 314 9.84 -2.75 18.12
N TYR A 315 9.90 -3.01 19.42
CA TYR A 315 9.47 -4.28 20.02
C TYR A 315 8.41 -4.01 21.09
N VAL A 316 7.28 -4.68 20.98
CA VAL A 316 6.11 -4.51 21.85
C VAL A 316 5.71 -5.87 22.40
N ASP A 317 5.31 -5.94 23.67
CA ASP A 317 4.81 -7.18 24.24
C ASP A 317 3.51 -7.59 23.56
N ARG A 318 3.42 -8.87 23.14
CA ARG A 318 2.20 -9.43 22.55
C ARG A 318 1.08 -9.53 23.59
N PRO A 319 -0.20 -9.66 23.15
CA PRO A 319 -1.31 -9.90 24.06
C PRO A 319 -1.07 -11.13 24.95
N LYS A 320 -1.53 -11.05 26.21
CA LYS A 320 -1.40 -12.16 27.17
C LYS A 320 -2.16 -13.42 26.77
N ASP A 321 -3.25 -13.21 26.04
CA ASP A 321 -4.15 -14.25 25.51
C ASP A 321 -3.86 -14.62 24.05
N ALA A 322 -2.73 -14.17 23.52
CA ALA A 322 -2.31 -14.49 22.15
C ALA A 322 -2.20 -16.00 21.92
N ILE A 323 -2.87 -16.47 20.89
CA ILE A 323 -2.79 -17.86 20.42
C ILE A 323 -1.64 -17.96 19.42
N GLU A 324 -0.57 -18.63 19.82
CA GLU A 324 0.63 -18.75 19.00
C GLU A 324 0.34 -19.46 17.69
N THR A 325 0.78 -18.83 16.59
CA THR A 325 0.65 -19.37 15.24
C THR A 325 2.02 -19.48 14.59
N GLU A 326 2.14 -20.35 13.60
CA GLU A 326 3.35 -20.43 12.77
C GLU A 326 3.21 -19.50 11.57
N ALA A 327 4.30 -18.85 11.20
CA ALA A 327 4.39 -18.06 9.97
C ALA A 327 5.70 -18.35 9.25
N PRO A 328 5.80 -18.02 7.95
CA PRO A 328 7.07 -18.04 7.23
C PRO A 328 8.14 -17.22 7.94
N ALA A 329 9.40 -17.64 7.83
CA ALA A 329 10.53 -16.95 8.46
C ALA A 329 10.80 -15.56 7.82
N ASP A 330 10.43 -15.41 6.56
CA ASP A 330 10.55 -14.18 5.75
C ASP A 330 9.47 -14.13 4.66
N HIS A 331 9.51 -13.14 3.79
CA HIS A 331 8.57 -12.96 2.67
C HIS A 331 9.14 -13.47 1.33
N SER A 332 10.16 -14.33 1.37
CA SER A 332 10.68 -14.97 0.15
C SER A 332 9.59 -15.78 -0.56
N GLN A 333 9.59 -15.74 -1.87
CA GLN A 333 8.59 -16.40 -2.71
C GLN A 333 9.26 -17.04 -3.92
N HIS A 334 8.90 -18.28 -4.17
CA HIS A 334 9.13 -18.95 -5.45
C HIS A 334 7.77 -19.22 -6.10
N ASP A 335 7.60 -18.83 -7.36
CA ASP A 335 6.40 -19.12 -8.13
C ASP A 335 6.80 -19.77 -9.46
N ASP A 336 6.40 -21.01 -9.64
CA ASP A 336 6.59 -21.79 -10.86
C ASP A 336 5.39 -21.70 -11.82
N PHE A 337 4.38 -20.90 -11.46
CA PHE A 337 3.17 -20.67 -12.24
C PHE A 337 2.41 -21.96 -12.63
N MET A 338 2.48 -22.98 -11.80
CA MET A 338 1.72 -24.22 -12.02
C MET A 338 0.23 -24.04 -11.71
N SER A 339 -0.13 -23.13 -10.82
CA SER A 339 -1.53 -22.81 -10.50
C SER A 339 -2.20 -22.05 -11.64
N ASP A 340 -3.50 -22.30 -11.84
CA ASP A 340 -4.35 -21.57 -12.82
C ASP A 340 -4.75 -20.17 -12.33
N THR A 341 -4.34 -19.79 -11.13
CA THR A 341 -4.57 -18.46 -10.53
C THR A 341 -3.27 -17.89 -9.98
N LEU A 342 -3.14 -16.58 -10.03
CA LEU A 342 -2.02 -15.87 -9.41
C LEU A 342 -2.09 -16.03 -7.87
N ASP A 343 -0.92 -16.16 -7.23
CA ASP A 343 -0.80 -16.10 -5.78
C ASP A 343 -1.27 -14.74 -5.24
N LEU A 344 -1.69 -14.70 -3.99
CA LEU A 344 -2.23 -13.50 -3.33
C LEU A 344 -1.22 -12.33 -3.22
N ASN A 345 0.07 -12.62 -3.33
CA ASN A 345 1.11 -11.58 -3.33
C ASN A 345 1.22 -10.83 -4.65
N TRP A 346 0.67 -11.38 -5.74
CA TRP A 346 0.69 -10.72 -7.04
C TRP A 346 -0.34 -9.60 -7.13
N ASN A 347 0.07 -8.52 -7.75
CA ASN A 347 -0.75 -7.34 -7.97
C ASN A 347 -0.60 -6.89 -9.43
N THR A 348 -1.66 -6.26 -9.94
CA THR A 348 -1.68 -5.56 -11.22
C THR A 348 -2.00 -4.08 -11.00
N LEU A 349 -1.89 -3.26 -12.01
CA LEU A 349 -2.28 -1.85 -11.91
C LEU A 349 -3.69 -1.63 -12.45
N ARG A 350 -4.56 -1.04 -11.62
CA ARG A 350 -5.88 -0.47 -11.97
C ARG A 350 -6.97 -1.46 -12.38
N VAL A 351 -6.61 -2.63 -12.89
CA VAL A 351 -7.56 -3.65 -13.38
C VAL A 351 -7.17 -5.05 -12.91
N PRO A 352 -8.12 -5.99 -12.81
CA PRO A 352 -7.78 -7.38 -12.51
C PRO A 352 -6.93 -8.01 -13.60
N PHE A 353 -6.13 -9.01 -13.22
CA PHE A 353 -5.50 -9.91 -14.18
C PHE A 353 -6.59 -10.69 -14.91
N ASP A 354 -6.66 -10.54 -16.23
CA ASP A 354 -7.67 -11.16 -17.07
C ASP A 354 -7.07 -11.68 -18.40
N LYS A 355 -7.92 -12.31 -19.21
CA LYS A 355 -7.55 -12.83 -20.53
C LYS A 355 -6.99 -11.80 -21.52
N ASN A 356 -7.25 -10.49 -21.32
CA ASN A 356 -6.70 -9.44 -22.17
C ASN A 356 -5.25 -9.14 -21.78
N MET A 357 -4.93 -9.21 -20.48
CA MET A 357 -3.58 -9.06 -19.97
C MET A 357 -2.75 -10.33 -20.19
N GLY A 358 -3.35 -11.52 -19.95
CA GLY A 358 -2.61 -12.77 -20.09
C GLY A 358 -3.34 -13.99 -19.56
N LYS A 359 -2.56 -15.02 -19.28
CA LYS A 359 -3.01 -16.25 -18.61
C LYS A 359 -1.89 -16.81 -17.73
N VAL A 360 -2.25 -17.54 -16.70
CA VAL A 360 -1.33 -18.25 -15.80
C VAL A 360 -1.73 -19.72 -15.71
N GLY A 361 -0.77 -20.60 -15.51
CA GLY A 361 -0.97 -22.03 -15.34
C GLY A 361 -0.06 -22.90 -16.21
N GLY A 362 0.03 -24.18 -15.84
CA GLY A 362 0.84 -25.14 -16.60
C GLY A 362 2.34 -24.83 -16.67
N GLY A 363 2.88 -24.12 -15.64
CA GLY A 363 4.29 -23.79 -15.53
C GLY A 363 4.69 -22.49 -16.24
N ALA A 364 3.72 -21.57 -16.46
CA ALA A 364 4.05 -20.25 -17.01
C ALA A 364 2.98 -19.19 -16.70
N LEU A 365 3.46 -17.95 -16.56
CA LEU A 365 2.70 -16.74 -16.71
C LEU A 365 2.94 -16.19 -18.12
N GLU A 366 1.92 -16.17 -18.96
CA GLU A 366 1.97 -15.56 -20.28
C GLU A 366 1.35 -14.16 -20.21
N LEU A 367 2.13 -13.12 -20.52
CA LEU A 367 1.65 -11.74 -20.59
C LEU A 367 1.66 -11.25 -22.03
N ARG A 368 0.57 -10.64 -22.43
CA ARG A 368 0.42 -9.96 -23.74
C ARG A 368 0.96 -8.55 -23.64
N GLY A 369 1.78 -8.13 -24.58
CA GLY A 369 2.25 -6.76 -24.68
C GLY A 369 1.11 -5.78 -24.88
N GLN A 370 1.08 -4.74 -24.06
CA GLN A 370 0.14 -3.63 -24.09
C GLN A 370 0.91 -2.30 -24.08
N GLY A 371 0.33 -1.24 -23.50
CA GLY A 371 0.92 0.07 -23.39
C GLY A 371 2.23 0.09 -22.57
N SER A 372 2.90 1.22 -22.56
CA SER A 372 4.16 1.43 -21.84
C SER A 372 3.97 1.41 -20.32
N LEU A 373 5.07 1.34 -19.57
CA LEU A 373 5.05 1.43 -18.10
C LEU A 373 4.50 2.76 -17.55
N CYS A 374 4.29 3.76 -18.42
CA CYS A 374 3.64 5.02 -18.09
C CYS A 374 2.13 5.05 -18.42
N ASN A 375 1.55 3.94 -18.88
CA ASN A 375 0.15 3.90 -19.30
C ASN A 375 -0.79 3.71 -18.09
N LEU A 376 -1.83 4.55 -18.01
CA LEU A 376 -2.81 4.51 -16.92
C LEU A 376 -4.06 3.65 -17.23
N PHE A 377 -4.14 3.06 -18.43
CA PHE A 377 -5.32 2.33 -18.91
C PHE A 377 -5.04 0.85 -19.17
N ASP A 378 -4.08 0.57 -20.05
CA ASP A 378 -3.79 -0.77 -20.54
C ASP A 378 -2.29 -1.06 -20.36
N LEU A 379 -1.94 -1.71 -19.26
CA LEU A 379 -0.56 -2.07 -18.90
C LEU A 379 -0.49 -3.52 -18.48
N SER A 380 0.41 -4.28 -19.09
CA SER A 380 0.70 -5.64 -18.66
C SER A 380 1.87 -5.65 -17.68
N LEU A 381 1.53 -5.56 -16.42
CA LEU A 381 2.45 -5.64 -15.28
C LEU A 381 1.84 -6.55 -14.21
N VAL A 382 2.59 -7.57 -13.80
CA VAL A 382 2.29 -8.42 -12.64
C VAL A 382 3.47 -8.28 -11.67
N ALA A 383 3.24 -7.69 -10.51
CA ALA A 383 4.30 -7.33 -9.58
C ALA A 383 3.93 -7.61 -8.13
N ARG A 384 4.95 -7.71 -7.29
CA ARG A 384 4.82 -7.82 -5.83
C ARG A 384 5.57 -6.69 -5.13
N ARG A 385 5.18 -6.39 -3.90
CA ARG A 385 5.82 -5.38 -3.04
C ARG A 385 7.27 -5.75 -2.73
N TRP A 386 8.14 -4.75 -2.65
CA TRP A 386 9.38 -4.89 -1.88
C TRP A 386 8.99 -5.01 -0.40
N GLN A 387 9.50 -6.03 0.27
CA GLN A 387 9.23 -6.25 1.70
C GLN A 387 10.52 -6.29 2.53
N ALA A 388 11.67 -6.25 1.87
CA ALA A 388 12.99 -6.16 2.49
C ALA A 388 13.85 -5.10 1.81
N PHE A 389 14.82 -4.55 2.53
CA PHE A 389 15.82 -3.63 1.96
C PHE A 389 16.88 -4.35 1.12
N ASN A 390 17.11 -5.64 1.42
CA ASN A 390 18.07 -6.47 0.71
C ASN A 390 17.36 -7.71 0.17
N PHE A 391 17.36 -7.87 -1.14
CA PHE A 391 16.80 -9.05 -1.80
C PHE A 391 17.36 -9.23 -3.21
N ASP A 392 17.21 -10.44 -3.73
CA ASP A 392 17.35 -10.75 -5.14
C ASP A 392 15.98 -11.12 -5.70
N ALA A 393 15.63 -10.59 -6.88
CA ALA A 393 14.47 -11.07 -7.63
C ALA A 393 14.91 -11.53 -9.01
N THR A 394 14.48 -12.71 -9.40
CA THR A 394 14.89 -13.38 -10.66
C THR A 394 13.65 -13.81 -11.42
N VAL A 395 13.69 -13.66 -12.74
CA VAL A 395 12.65 -14.14 -13.63
C VAL A 395 13.27 -14.89 -14.82
N LYS A 396 12.58 -15.94 -15.26
CA LYS A 396 12.88 -16.69 -16.47
C LYS A 396 11.92 -16.27 -17.57
N VAL A 397 12.43 -15.70 -18.67
CA VAL A 397 11.61 -15.13 -19.74
C VAL A 397 11.93 -15.74 -21.10
N GLU A 398 10.90 -16.12 -21.84
CA GLU A 398 10.94 -16.43 -23.26
C GLU A 398 10.23 -15.31 -24.03
N PHE A 399 10.96 -14.61 -24.90
CA PHE A 399 10.43 -13.52 -25.68
C PHE A 399 11.13 -13.38 -27.03
N ASP A 400 10.37 -13.19 -28.09
CA ASP A 400 10.86 -13.05 -29.46
C ASP A 400 10.38 -11.74 -30.10
N PRO A 401 10.96 -10.59 -29.69
CA PRO A 401 10.65 -9.29 -30.28
C PRO A 401 11.08 -9.22 -31.75
N LYS A 402 10.37 -8.47 -32.58
CA LYS A 402 10.65 -8.23 -34.00
C LYS A 402 10.99 -6.77 -34.32
N ASN A 403 10.83 -5.90 -33.35
CA ASN A 403 11.20 -4.49 -33.42
C ASN A 403 11.39 -3.91 -32.00
N TYR A 404 12.02 -2.74 -31.89
CA TYR A 404 12.36 -2.08 -30.63
C TYR A 404 11.17 -1.66 -29.76
N ARG A 405 9.94 -1.65 -30.30
CA ARG A 405 8.72 -1.30 -29.58
C ARG A 405 8.15 -2.48 -28.78
N GLN A 406 8.79 -3.63 -28.91
CA GLN A 406 8.43 -4.87 -28.21
C GLN A 406 9.47 -5.17 -27.15
N MET A 407 9.04 -5.21 -25.90
CA MET A 407 9.92 -5.33 -24.73
C MET A 407 9.27 -6.24 -23.69
N ALA A 408 10.07 -7.12 -23.05
CA ALA A 408 9.61 -7.97 -21.96
C ALA A 408 10.72 -8.20 -20.94
N GLY A 409 10.43 -8.11 -19.65
CA GLY A 409 11.45 -8.34 -18.62
C GLY A 409 11.01 -8.04 -17.20
N LEU A 410 12.01 -7.74 -16.35
CA LEU A 410 11.90 -7.55 -14.91
C LEU A 410 12.03 -6.07 -14.55
N THR A 411 11.01 -5.50 -13.92
CA THR A 411 10.98 -4.08 -13.51
C THR A 411 11.06 -3.93 -12.00
N ASN A 412 11.71 -2.85 -11.55
CA ASN A 412 11.50 -2.21 -10.25
C ASN A 412 10.64 -0.97 -10.50
N TYR A 413 9.49 -0.88 -9.86
CA TYR A 413 8.43 0.05 -10.20
C TYR A 413 7.89 0.73 -8.95
N TYR A 414 7.81 2.06 -8.95
CA TYR A 414 7.09 2.81 -7.94
C TYR A 414 5.75 3.30 -8.51
N ASP A 415 5.80 4.05 -9.60
CA ASP A 415 4.64 4.58 -10.33
C ASP A 415 4.93 4.78 -11.82
N ASP A 416 3.99 5.37 -12.56
CA ASP A 416 4.12 5.66 -13.99
C ASP A 416 5.27 6.63 -14.34
N LEU A 417 5.78 7.37 -13.37
CA LEU A 417 6.88 8.34 -13.55
C LEU A 417 8.24 7.84 -13.04
N CYS A 418 8.27 6.90 -12.09
CA CYS A 418 9.50 6.42 -11.45
C CYS A 418 9.59 4.91 -11.48
N TRP A 419 10.40 4.38 -12.39
CA TRP A 419 10.66 2.96 -12.55
C TRP A 419 12.02 2.70 -13.22
N SER A 420 12.53 1.48 -13.10
CA SER A 420 13.62 0.97 -13.92
C SER A 420 13.34 -0.46 -14.37
N TRP A 421 13.88 -0.85 -15.52
CA TRP A 421 13.50 -2.08 -16.19
C TRP A 421 14.68 -2.71 -16.92
N VAL A 422 14.96 -3.99 -16.69
CA VAL A 422 15.81 -4.82 -17.52
C VAL A 422 14.93 -5.69 -18.41
N PHE A 423 15.17 -5.69 -19.72
CA PHE A 423 14.26 -6.33 -20.66
C PHE A 423 14.97 -6.85 -21.91
N VAL A 424 14.36 -7.85 -22.55
CA VAL A 424 14.71 -8.30 -23.89
C VAL A 424 13.95 -7.47 -24.92
N THR A 425 14.65 -6.99 -25.94
CA THR A 425 14.08 -6.22 -27.06
C THR A 425 14.83 -6.50 -28.35
N TRP A 426 14.52 -5.78 -29.43
CA TRP A 426 15.15 -5.87 -30.73
C TRP A 426 16.00 -4.64 -31.02
N ASP A 427 17.24 -4.88 -31.46
CA ASP A 427 18.12 -3.82 -31.97
C ASP A 427 18.03 -3.77 -33.51
N GLU A 428 17.49 -2.68 -34.04
CA GLU A 428 17.26 -2.53 -35.49
C GLU A 428 18.54 -2.29 -36.30
N GLN A 429 19.59 -1.76 -35.66
CA GLN A 429 20.87 -1.56 -36.35
C GLN A 429 21.64 -2.87 -36.46
N ARG A 430 21.68 -3.63 -35.37
CA ARG A 430 22.38 -4.92 -35.30
C ARG A 430 21.52 -6.10 -35.82
N GLN A 431 20.21 -5.88 -36.04
CA GLN A 431 19.24 -6.89 -36.49
C GLN A 431 19.23 -8.14 -35.60
N CYS A 432 19.24 -7.94 -34.30
CA CYS A 432 19.28 -9.03 -33.32
C CYS A 432 18.52 -8.68 -32.04
N ARG A 433 18.22 -9.71 -31.24
CA ARG A 433 17.69 -9.55 -29.89
C ARG A 433 18.80 -9.07 -28.95
N VAL A 434 18.44 -8.16 -28.06
CA VAL A 434 19.39 -7.61 -27.07
C VAL A 434 18.75 -7.53 -25.68
N ILE A 435 19.59 -7.42 -24.65
CA ILE A 435 19.16 -7.10 -23.30
C ILE A 435 19.50 -5.63 -23.04
N GLU A 436 18.49 -4.82 -22.74
CA GLU A 436 18.64 -3.40 -22.43
C GLU A 436 18.19 -3.11 -21.00
N VAL A 437 18.69 -2.02 -20.43
CA VAL A 437 18.22 -1.46 -19.16
C VAL A 437 17.78 -0.03 -19.40
N ALA A 438 16.55 0.28 -18.97
CA ALA A 438 16.02 1.63 -19.01
C ALA A 438 15.55 2.08 -17.63
N GLN A 439 15.52 3.39 -17.42
CA GLN A 439 14.99 4.06 -16.25
C GLN A 439 14.15 5.25 -16.69
N ASN A 440 13.03 5.45 -16.04
CA ASN A 440 12.27 6.69 -16.09
C ASN A 440 12.36 7.38 -14.73
N ASP A 441 12.73 8.64 -14.72
CA ASP A 441 12.81 9.50 -13.56
C ASP A 441 12.11 10.82 -13.91
N PHE A 442 10.84 10.94 -13.55
CA PHE A 442 9.97 12.08 -13.87
C PHE A 442 10.03 12.51 -15.34
N ASN A 443 9.75 11.56 -16.25
CA ASN A 443 9.82 11.74 -17.71
C ASN A 443 11.23 11.91 -18.28
N ASN A 444 12.28 11.77 -17.49
CA ASN A 444 13.65 11.67 -17.98
C ASN A 444 13.98 10.20 -18.27
N TYR A 445 13.64 9.76 -19.47
CA TYR A 445 13.94 8.42 -19.93
C TYR A 445 15.42 8.25 -20.25
N THR A 446 16.06 7.24 -19.69
CA THR A 446 17.46 6.87 -19.94
C THR A 446 17.55 5.42 -20.35
N SER A 447 18.16 5.15 -21.50
CA SER A 447 18.62 3.84 -21.94
C SER A 447 20.12 3.74 -21.63
N PHE A 448 20.54 2.75 -20.88
CA PHE A 448 21.89 2.72 -20.31
C PHE A 448 22.90 1.99 -21.19
N LEU A 449 22.52 0.88 -21.81
CA LEU A 449 23.48 -0.01 -22.49
C LEU A 449 23.66 0.36 -23.97
N ARG A 450 22.57 0.65 -24.68
CA ARG A 450 22.60 1.11 -26.09
C ARG A 450 23.40 0.16 -26.99
N ASP A 451 24.45 0.66 -27.64
CA ASP A 451 25.36 -0.10 -28.49
C ASP A 451 26.15 -1.20 -27.76
N LYS A 452 26.24 -1.12 -26.43
CA LYS A 452 26.85 -2.13 -25.55
C LYS A 452 25.87 -3.18 -25.04
N ALA A 453 24.58 -3.08 -25.40
CA ALA A 453 23.57 -4.03 -24.97
C ALA A 453 23.96 -5.46 -25.38
N PRO A 454 23.98 -6.43 -24.43
CA PRO A 454 24.33 -7.82 -24.74
C PRO A 454 23.40 -8.41 -25.79
N VAL A 455 24.00 -9.07 -26.80
CA VAL A 455 23.24 -9.78 -27.83
C VAL A 455 22.75 -11.11 -27.27
N VAL A 456 21.46 -11.39 -27.44
CA VAL A 456 20.88 -12.70 -27.16
C VAL A 456 21.13 -13.60 -28.37
N PRO A 457 21.91 -14.68 -28.24
CA PRO A 457 22.17 -15.61 -29.37
C PRO A 457 20.88 -16.19 -29.96
N ASP A 458 20.89 -16.46 -31.27
CA ASP A 458 19.68 -16.92 -31.98
C ASP A 458 19.16 -18.27 -31.47
N ASP A 459 20.03 -19.15 -31.00
CA ASP A 459 19.72 -20.45 -30.42
C ASP A 459 19.23 -20.37 -28.97
N VAL A 460 19.41 -19.24 -28.27
CA VAL A 460 18.93 -19.00 -26.92
C VAL A 460 17.46 -18.56 -26.97
N LYS A 461 16.56 -19.39 -26.45
CA LYS A 461 15.12 -19.08 -26.35
C LYS A 461 14.76 -18.43 -25.04
N THR A 462 15.46 -18.81 -23.99
CA THR A 462 15.18 -18.40 -22.61
C THR A 462 16.30 -17.52 -22.07
N VAL A 463 15.93 -16.41 -21.46
CA VAL A 463 16.85 -15.51 -20.76
C VAL A 463 16.40 -15.42 -19.30
N TRP A 464 17.34 -15.51 -18.37
CA TRP A 464 17.09 -15.19 -16.97
C TRP A 464 17.55 -13.76 -16.71
N LEU A 465 16.69 -12.98 -16.08
CA LEU A 465 16.96 -11.60 -15.67
C LEU A 465 16.85 -11.50 -14.15
N ARG A 466 17.78 -10.79 -13.52
CA ARG A 466 17.82 -10.62 -12.07
C ARG A 466 18.05 -9.16 -11.70
N THR A 467 17.30 -8.67 -10.72
CA THR A 467 17.63 -7.46 -9.97
C THR A 467 18.20 -7.85 -8.60
N LYS A 468 19.27 -7.17 -8.18
CA LYS A 468 19.87 -7.29 -6.85
C LYS A 468 19.71 -5.98 -6.13
N VAL A 469 18.88 -5.95 -5.10
CA VAL A 469 18.64 -4.75 -4.29
C VAL A 469 19.46 -4.86 -3.00
N ARG A 470 20.21 -3.81 -2.71
CA ARG A 470 21.08 -3.69 -1.52
C ARG A 470 20.87 -2.31 -0.92
N LYS A 471 19.71 -2.12 -0.26
CA LYS A 471 19.29 -0.91 0.45
C LYS A 471 19.33 0.35 -0.43
N GLN A 472 20.49 0.97 -0.53
CA GLN A 472 20.71 2.22 -1.28
C GLN A 472 20.77 2.02 -2.79
N TRP A 473 21.16 0.84 -3.23
CA TRP A 473 21.52 0.56 -4.60
C TRP A 473 20.86 -0.69 -5.12
N TYR A 474 20.60 -0.70 -6.41
CA TYR A 474 20.25 -1.93 -7.10
C TYR A 474 21.01 -2.03 -8.43
N SER A 475 21.17 -3.27 -8.89
CA SER A 475 21.85 -3.63 -10.12
C SER A 475 21.08 -4.70 -10.86
N TYR A 476 21.48 -4.95 -12.10
CA TYR A 476 20.88 -5.97 -12.94
C TYR A 476 21.91 -6.94 -13.48
N GLU A 477 21.53 -8.22 -13.54
CA GLU A 477 22.30 -9.31 -14.11
C GLU A 477 21.43 -10.09 -15.10
N TYR A 478 22.08 -10.79 -16.03
CA TYR A 478 21.41 -11.73 -16.91
C TYR A 478 22.15 -13.06 -16.98
N SER A 479 21.45 -14.11 -17.43
CA SER A 479 22.02 -15.42 -17.72
C SER A 479 21.32 -16.04 -18.93
N PHE A 480 22.07 -16.86 -19.70
CA PHE A 480 21.51 -17.66 -20.81
C PHE A 480 21.33 -19.14 -20.44
N ASP A 481 21.82 -19.58 -19.27
CA ASP A 481 21.77 -20.96 -18.80
C ASP A 481 21.14 -21.11 -17.39
N GLY A 482 20.77 -19.98 -16.76
CA GLY A 482 20.22 -19.91 -15.40
C GLY A 482 21.24 -20.12 -14.27
N THR A 483 22.51 -20.37 -14.61
CA THR A 483 23.57 -20.68 -13.64
C THR A 483 24.75 -19.71 -13.71
N THR A 484 25.15 -19.33 -14.92
CA THR A 484 26.25 -18.39 -15.16
C THR A 484 25.70 -16.98 -15.33
N TRP A 485 25.99 -16.10 -14.38
CA TRP A 485 25.45 -14.74 -14.34
C TRP A 485 26.46 -13.69 -14.82
N THR A 486 25.98 -12.76 -15.61
CA THR A 486 26.76 -11.62 -16.10
C THR A 486 26.16 -10.34 -15.57
N ASP A 487 26.95 -9.55 -14.85
CA ASP A 487 26.59 -8.21 -14.36
C ASP A 487 26.53 -7.23 -15.55
N LEU A 488 25.48 -6.44 -15.64
CA LEU A 488 25.33 -5.38 -16.66
C LEU A 488 26.13 -4.11 -16.36
N GLY A 489 26.88 -4.08 -15.25
CA GLY A 489 27.79 -2.99 -14.88
C GLY A 489 27.09 -1.71 -14.44
N LEU A 490 25.84 -1.80 -14.01
CA LEU A 490 25.04 -0.66 -13.57
C LEU A 490 24.87 -0.68 -12.05
N LYS A 491 24.94 0.50 -11.45
CA LYS A 491 24.62 0.74 -10.04
C LYS A 491 23.62 1.88 -9.96
N LEU A 492 22.35 1.56 -9.76
CA LEU A 492 21.25 2.51 -9.78
C LEU A 492 20.83 2.87 -8.36
N ASP A 493 20.43 4.13 -8.17
CA ASP A 493 20.07 4.66 -6.85
C ASP A 493 18.60 4.29 -6.53
N ALA A 494 18.39 3.55 -5.45
CA ALA A 494 17.08 3.10 -5.02
C ALA A 494 16.17 4.24 -4.51
N LYS A 495 16.72 5.41 -4.15
CA LYS A 495 15.93 6.53 -3.64
C LYS A 495 14.82 6.99 -4.59
N ILE A 496 15.02 6.86 -5.92
CA ILE A 496 13.98 7.25 -6.89
C ILE A 496 12.69 6.43 -6.76
N LEU A 497 12.75 5.30 -6.07
CA LEU A 497 11.62 4.40 -5.80
C LEU A 497 11.11 4.59 -4.36
N SER A 498 11.21 5.81 -3.79
CA SER A 498 10.78 6.11 -2.43
C SER A 498 9.75 7.22 -2.38
N ASP A 499 8.87 7.18 -1.38
CA ASP A 499 7.91 8.25 -1.08
C ASP A 499 8.58 9.62 -1.02
N ASP A 500 9.72 9.68 -0.33
CA ASP A 500 10.43 10.92 -0.01
C ASP A 500 11.10 11.57 -1.23
N TYR A 501 11.36 10.76 -2.27
CA TYR A 501 11.82 11.28 -3.56
C TYR A 501 10.65 11.81 -4.41
N ILE A 502 9.59 11.04 -4.48
CA ILE A 502 8.40 11.36 -5.30
C ILE A 502 7.71 12.62 -4.78
N VAL A 503 7.51 12.76 -3.46
CA VAL A 503 6.80 13.91 -2.86
C VAL A 503 7.41 15.26 -3.20
N ARG A 504 8.73 15.32 -3.38
CA ARG A 504 9.45 16.56 -3.71
C ARG A 504 9.09 17.13 -5.08
N GLN A 505 8.62 16.28 -5.96
CA GLN A 505 8.47 16.66 -7.35
C GLN A 505 7.02 16.82 -7.79
N TYR A 506 6.05 16.07 -7.22
CA TYR A 506 4.68 16.24 -7.68
C TYR A 506 3.54 15.80 -6.74
N GLY A 507 3.78 15.37 -5.56
CA GLY A 507 2.75 15.24 -4.54
C GLY A 507 1.94 13.94 -4.49
N GLY A 508 2.14 12.97 -5.37
CA GLY A 508 1.56 11.61 -5.25
C GLY A 508 2.64 10.62 -4.77
N PHE A 509 2.58 10.16 -3.52
CA PHE A 509 3.68 9.38 -2.92
C PHE A 509 3.17 8.39 -1.87
N PHE A 510 2.04 7.72 -2.19
CA PHE A 510 1.34 6.97 -1.15
C PHE A 510 1.56 5.46 -1.19
N THR A 511 2.34 4.95 -2.15
CA THR A 511 2.59 3.53 -2.32
C THR A 511 3.96 3.10 -1.76
N GLY A 512 4.69 2.30 -2.46
CA GLY A 512 6.04 1.82 -2.20
C GLY A 512 6.58 1.13 -3.43
N ALA A 513 7.83 0.69 -3.40
CA ALA A 513 8.44 0.00 -4.52
C ALA A 513 7.86 -1.42 -4.71
N PHE A 514 7.74 -1.81 -5.97
CA PHE A 514 7.35 -3.15 -6.42
C PHE A 514 8.43 -3.74 -7.34
N VAL A 515 8.44 -5.06 -7.46
CA VAL A 515 9.26 -5.81 -8.41
C VAL A 515 8.38 -6.80 -9.15
N GLY A 516 8.54 -6.88 -10.48
CA GLY A 516 7.67 -7.78 -11.25
C GLY A 516 7.97 -7.86 -12.73
N MET A 517 7.09 -8.55 -13.42
CA MET A 517 7.19 -8.88 -14.83
C MET A 517 6.32 -7.92 -15.65
N ALA A 518 6.90 -7.34 -16.69
CA ALA A 518 6.19 -6.43 -17.58
C ALA A 518 6.43 -6.77 -19.05
N VAL A 519 5.40 -6.54 -19.86
CA VAL A 519 5.46 -6.71 -21.33
C VAL A 519 4.83 -5.51 -22.01
N VAL A 520 5.55 -4.92 -22.96
CA VAL A 520 5.12 -3.79 -23.76
C VAL A 520 5.18 -4.17 -25.23
N ASP A 521 4.13 -3.85 -25.99
CA ASP A 521 4.11 -3.92 -27.45
C ASP A 521 3.36 -2.71 -28.03
N LEU A 522 4.10 -1.70 -28.44
CA LEU A 522 3.53 -0.49 -29.05
C LEU A 522 3.33 -0.61 -30.57
N SER A 523 3.59 -1.79 -31.14
CA SER A 523 3.49 -2.01 -32.59
C SER A 523 2.18 -2.68 -33.03
N GLY A 524 1.63 -3.59 -32.21
CA GLY A 524 0.44 -4.34 -32.61
C GLY A 524 -0.39 -4.89 -31.46
N TYR A 525 0.10 -4.82 -30.24
CA TYR A 525 -0.53 -5.37 -29.03
C TYR A 525 -0.76 -6.90 -29.10
N ASP A 526 0.09 -7.61 -29.81
CA ASP A 526 -0.09 -9.04 -30.06
C ASP A 526 1.07 -9.91 -29.57
N ARG A 527 2.20 -9.32 -29.19
CA ARG A 527 3.34 -10.06 -28.67
C ARG A 527 3.07 -10.57 -27.27
N VAL A 528 3.42 -11.83 -27.06
CA VAL A 528 3.30 -12.51 -25.78
C VAL A 528 4.69 -12.88 -25.29
N ALA A 529 4.99 -12.54 -24.05
CA ALA A 529 6.14 -13.07 -23.34
C ALA A 529 5.68 -14.18 -22.40
N LYS A 530 6.50 -15.22 -22.25
CA LYS A 530 6.26 -16.32 -21.34
C LYS A 530 7.28 -16.27 -20.21
N PHE A 531 6.80 -16.17 -18.98
CA PHE A 531 7.60 -16.20 -17.77
C PHE A 531 7.44 -17.58 -17.11
N GLY A 532 8.52 -18.35 -17.03
CA GLY A 532 8.46 -19.75 -16.58
C GLY A 532 8.64 -19.92 -15.08
N GLU A 533 9.25 -18.95 -14.41
CA GLU A 533 9.44 -18.93 -12.96
C GLU A 533 9.79 -17.51 -12.49
N PHE A 534 9.49 -17.25 -11.23
CA PHE A 534 9.86 -16.03 -10.53
C PHE A 534 10.35 -16.39 -9.12
N ASP A 535 11.50 -15.86 -8.74
CA ASP A 535 12.04 -15.97 -7.38
C ASP A 535 12.20 -14.58 -6.78
N TYR A 536 11.72 -14.41 -5.55
CA TYR A 536 12.03 -13.29 -4.68
C TYR A 536 12.65 -13.83 -3.41
N ARG A 537 13.90 -13.52 -3.15
CA ARG A 537 14.64 -14.03 -2.00
C ARG A 537 15.14 -12.88 -1.15
N GLU A 538 14.63 -12.79 0.06
CA GLU A 538 15.11 -11.84 1.06
C GLU A 538 16.51 -12.23 1.55
N LEU A 539 17.28 -11.23 1.89
CA LEU A 539 18.64 -11.38 2.40
C LEU A 539 18.74 -10.67 3.76
N PRO A 540 19.61 -11.15 4.66
CA PRO A 540 19.86 -10.47 5.94
C PRO A 540 20.29 -9.01 5.74
N ASP A 541 19.94 -8.14 6.68
CA ASP A 541 20.29 -6.72 6.64
C ASP A 541 21.80 -6.44 6.62
N ASN A 542 22.64 -7.45 6.88
CA ASN A 542 24.10 -7.35 6.92
C ASN A 542 24.81 -7.78 5.62
N GLU A 543 24.06 -8.12 4.56
CA GLU A 543 24.63 -8.52 3.27
C GLU A 543 24.54 -7.43 2.19
#